data_4bd45a20d3b85e12d44ee3ab88edc818
#
_entry.id   4bd45a20d3b85e12d44ee3ab88edc818
#
_cell.length_a   1.000
_cell.length_b   1.000
_cell.length_c   1.000
_cell.angle_alpha   90.00
_cell.angle_beta   90.00
_cell.angle_gamma   90.00
#
_symmetry.space_group_name_H-M   'P 1'
#
loop_
_entity.id
_entity.type
_entity.pdbx_description
1 polymer ?
#
loop_
_entity_poly.entity_id
_entity_poly.type
_entity_poly.pdbx_seq_one_letter_code
_entity_poly.pdbx_strand_id
1 'polypeptide(L)'
;MSEPLIQIEHVEKVYHRDALEIPVLNDINLEVPEREFVALMGPSGSGKTTLLNLIAGIDQATNGLIVIGGRDISQISQTELARWRSKTIGFIFQLYNLLPVLTAFENVELPLLLTKLSKKERRRHVETALSIVSLTDRMDHYPRQLSGGQEQRVAIARAIVSDPAILVADEPTGDLDARSAEDILVLLKRLNEEFGKTIVMVTHDPRAASRAHRMVHLDKGVLHAEELTESGAVKSV
;
A
#
# COMPACT_ATOMS: atom_id res chain seq x y z
N MET A 1 2.57 -25.69 -4.90
CA MET A 1 2.03 -24.31 -4.84
C MET A 1 3.12 -23.47 -4.21
N SER A 2 3.47 -22.32 -4.75
CA SER A 2 4.43 -21.40 -4.13
C SER A 2 3.85 -20.88 -2.82
N GLU A 3 4.69 -20.69 -1.80
CA GLU A 3 4.26 -20.05 -0.54
C GLU A 3 3.73 -18.64 -0.82
N PRO A 4 2.67 -18.19 -0.14
CA PRO A 4 2.13 -16.85 -0.31
C PRO A 4 3.15 -15.79 0.12
N LEU A 5 3.17 -14.64 -0.56
CA LEU A 5 4.06 -13.52 -0.18
C LEU A 5 3.65 -12.88 1.14
N ILE A 6 2.34 -12.79 1.40
CA ILE A 6 1.77 -12.31 2.66
C ILE A 6 0.91 -13.43 3.23
N GLN A 7 1.17 -13.82 4.47
CA GLN A 7 0.43 -14.83 5.21
C GLN A 7 0.07 -14.26 6.59
N ILE A 8 -1.22 -14.24 6.88
CA ILE A 8 -1.80 -13.73 8.12
C ILE A 8 -2.63 -14.86 8.72
N GLU A 9 -2.31 -15.27 9.95
CA GLU A 9 -2.98 -16.37 10.63
C GLU A 9 -3.45 -15.95 12.03
N HIS A 10 -4.73 -16.08 12.27
CA HIS A 10 -5.39 -15.83 13.55
C HIS A 10 -5.01 -14.47 14.16
N VAL A 11 -4.87 -13.43 13.31
CA VAL A 11 -4.43 -12.10 13.77
C VAL A 11 -5.56 -11.37 14.45
N GLU A 12 -5.25 -10.88 15.64
CA GLU A 12 -6.09 -10.00 16.43
C GLU A 12 -5.41 -8.66 16.68
N LYS A 13 -6.21 -7.58 16.72
CA LYS A 13 -5.74 -6.26 17.14
C LYS A 13 -6.70 -5.63 18.12
N VAL A 14 -6.19 -5.37 19.32
CA VAL A 14 -6.88 -4.65 20.40
C VAL A 14 -6.07 -3.40 20.74
N TYR A 15 -6.72 -2.23 20.72
CA TYR A 15 -6.14 -1.01 21.25
C TYR A 15 -6.59 -0.80 22.69
N HIS A 16 -5.72 -0.21 23.49
CA HIS A 16 -6.03 0.15 24.87
C HIS A 16 -6.12 1.68 24.99
N ARG A 17 -7.19 2.14 25.58
CA ARG A 17 -7.37 3.55 25.97
C ARG A 17 -7.75 3.58 27.46
N ASP A 18 -6.78 3.88 28.30
CA ASP A 18 -6.89 3.77 29.75
C ASP A 18 -7.29 2.32 30.16
N ALA A 19 -8.45 2.14 30.79
CA ALA A 19 -8.98 0.84 31.17
C ALA A 19 -9.89 0.20 30.09
N LEU A 20 -10.11 0.88 28.95
CA LEU A 20 -10.99 0.39 27.89
C LEU A 20 -10.21 -0.37 26.84
N GLU A 21 -10.60 -1.61 26.57
CA GLU A 21 -10.15 -2.42 25.46
C GLU A 21 -11.05 -2.16 24.24
N ILE A 22 -10.42 -1.89 23.10
CA ILE A 22 -11.10 -1.62 21.82
C ILE A 22 -10.63 -2.67 20.82
N PRO A 23 -11.36 -3.80 20.68
CA PRO A 23 -11.05 -4.79 19.65
C PRO A 23 -11.36 -4.21 18.27
N VAL A 24 -10.42 -4.29 17.35
CA VAL A 24 -10.54 -3.76 15.99
C VAL A 24 -10.45 -4.86 14.93
N LEU A 25 -9.59 -5.85 15.14
CA LEU A 25 -9.49 -7.03 14.28
C LEU A 25 -9.63 -8.28 15.13
N ASN A 26 -10.37 -9.25 14.60
CA ASN A 26 -10.70 -10.49 15.29
C ASN A 26 -10.53 -11.67 14.34
N ASP A 27 -9.60 -12.57 14.67
CA ASP A 27 -9.31 -13.81 13.94
C ASP A 27 -9.11 -13.63 12.43
N ILE A 28 -8.27 -12.67 12.05
CA ILE A 28 -7.98 -12.39 10.64
C ILE A 28 -7.08 -13.47 10.08
N ASN A 29 -7.56 -14.07 8.97
CA ASN A 29 -6.83 -15.04 8.18
C ASN A 29 -6.82 -14.58 6.72
N LEU A 30 -5.62 -14.34 6.14
CA LEU A 30 -5.46 -13.83 4.78
C LEU A 30 -4.16 -14.32 4.17
N GLU A 31 -4.23 -14.88 2.96
CA GLU A 31 -3.08 -15.19 2.13
C GLU A 31 -3.10 -14.33 0.88
N VAL A 32 -1.95 -13.73 0.53
CA VAL A 32 -1.78 -12.98 -0.71
C VAL A 32 -0.58 -13.52 -1.47
N PRO A 33 -0.79 -14.21 -2.59
CA PRO A 33 0.28 -14.66 -3.47
C PRO A 33 1.13 -13.52 -4.02
N GLU A 34 2.34 -13.86 -4.46
CA GLU A 34 3.18 -12.90 -5.20
C GLU A 34 2.46 -12.40 -6.45
N ARG A 35 2.59 -11.09 -6.73
CA ARG A 35 1.97 -10.40 -7.88
C ARG A 35 0.45 -10.37 -7.86
N GLU A 36 -0.18 -10.73 -6.78
CA GLU A 36 -1.63 -10.51 -6.64
C GLU A 36 -1.92 -9.04 -6.36
N PHE A 37 -3.02 -8.55 -6.92
CA PHE A 37 -3.61 -7.27 -6.57
C PHE A 37 -4.91 -7.54 -5.79
N VAL A 38 -4.91 -7.23 -4.49
CA VAL A 38 -6.05 -7.44 -3.58
C VAL A 38 -6.64 -6.10 -3.16
N ALA A 39 -7.97 -5.99 -3.20
CA ALA A 39 -8.70 -4.86 -2.65
C ALA A 39 -9.37 -5.25 -1.33
N LEU A 40 -9.11 -4.49 -0.27
CA LEU A 40 -9.81 -4.59 1.02
C LEU A 40 -10.94 -3.57 1.04
N MET A 41 -12.17 -4.05 1.09
CA MET A 41 -13.37 -3.23 1.16
C MET A 41 -14.08 -3.35 2.52
N GLY A 42 -14.98 -2.41 2.81
CA GLY A 42 -15.80 -2.44 4.01
C GLY A 42 -16.18 -1.04 4.50
N PRO A 43 -17.13 -0.92 5.43
CA PRO A 43 -17.58 0.35 5.97
C PRO A 43 -16.47 1.09 6.72
N SER A 44 -16.66 2.40 6.94
CA SER A 44 -15.75 3.18 7.79
C SER A 44 -15.69 2.59 9.18
N GLY A 45 -14.49 2.51 9.77
CA GLY A 45 -14.27 1.93 11.10
C GLY A 45 -14.26 0.39 11.15
N SER A 46 -14.33 -0.32 10.03
CA SER A 46 -14.27 -1.80 10.02
C SER A 46 -12.89 -2.39 10.32
N GLY A 47 -11.82 -1.57 10.37
CA GLY A 47 -10.44 -2.03 10.66
C GLY A 47 -9.52 -2.12 9.43
N LYS A 48 -9.94 -1.68 8.23
CA LYS A 48 -9.15 -1.79 6.97
C LYS A 48 -7.76 -1.14 7.07
N THR A 49 -7.71 0.12 7.48
CA THR A 49 -6.44 0.85 7.67
C THR A 49 -5.59 0.20 8.77
N THR A 50 -6.21 -0.37 9.81
CA THR A 50 -5.50 -1.13 10.84
C THR A 50 -4.84 -2.37 10.24
N LEU A 51 -5.59 -3.18 9.47
CA LEU A 51 -5.04 -4.37 8.79
C LEU A 51 -3.92 -3.98 7.82
N LEU A 52 -4.12 -2.92 7.05
CA LEU A 52 -3.10 -2.39 6.13
C LEU A 52 -1.82 -1.97 6.89
N ASN A 53 -1.96 -1.33 8.05
CA ASN A 53 -0.83 -0.92 8.90
C ASN A 53 -0.09 -2.11 9.51
N LEU A 54 -0.78 -3.21 9.83
CA LEU A 54 -0.14 -4.45 10.27
C LEU A 54 0.66 -5.08 9.13
N ILE A 55 0.09 -5.19 7.93
CA ILE A 55 0.79 -5.68 6.72
C ILE A 55 2.00 -4.81 6.41
N ALA A 56 1.85 -3.48 6.52
CA ALA A 56 2.94 -2.55 6.28
C ALA A 56 4.01 -2.54 7.39
N GLY A 57 3.80 -3.21 8.52
CA GLY A 57 4.70 -3.15 9.67
C GLY A 57 4.80 -1.73 10.27
N ILE A 58 3.73 -0.94 10.18
CA ILE A 58 3.60 0.36 10.85
C ILE A 58 3.12 0.12 12.28
N ASP A 59 2.23 -0.85 12.47
CA ASP A 59 1.72 -1.29 13.74
C ASP A 59 2.00 -2.80 13.93
N GLN A 60 1.79 -3.33 15.13
CA GLN A 60 1.97 -4.73 15.47
C GLN A 60 0.66 -5.36 15.91
N ALA A 61 0.46 -6.64 15.57
CA ALA A 61 -0.67 -7.41 16.04
C ALA A 61 -0.63 -7.59 17.57
N THR A 62 -1.80 -7.72 18.19
CA THR A 62 -1.90 -8.11 19.60
C THR A 62 -1.64 -9.60 19.76
N ASN A 63 -2.22 -10.42 18.86
CA ASN A 63 -2.04 -11.87 18.78
C ASN A 63 -1.97 -12.30 17.31
N GLY A 64 -1.57 -13.55 17.07
CA GLY A 64 -1.51 -14.17 15.75
C GLY A 64 -0.16 -14.01 15.07
N LEU A 65 -0.09 -14.46 13.82
CA LEU A 65 1.13 -14.55 13.03
C LEU A 65 1.00 -13.74 11.74
N ILE A 66 2.03 -12.96 11.41
CA ILE A 66 2.16 -12.26 10.13
C ILE A 66 3.52 -12.61 9.53
N VAL A 67 3.51 -13.38 8.43
CA VAL A 67 4.70 -13.74 7.66
C VAL A 67 4.67 -13.01 6.32
N ILE A 68 5.74 -12.31 5.99
CA ILE A 68 5.87 -11.58 4.71
C ILE A 68 7.21 -11.91 4.08
N GLY A 69 7.16 -12.45 2.85
CA GLY A 69 8.36 -12.90 2.14
C GLY A 69 9.15 -13.97 2.93
N GLY A 70 8.44 -14.87 3.59
CA GLY A 70 9.02 -15.92 4.44
C GLY A 70 9.57 -15.44 5.78
N ARG A 71 9.39 -14.14 6.13
CA ARG A 71 9.84 -13.59 7.41
C ARG A 71 8.67 -13.31 8.33
N ASP A 72 8.68 -13.89 9.53
CA ASP A 72 7.77 -13.50 10.61
C ASP A 72 8.10 -12.08 11.09
N ILE A 73 7.10 -11.19 11.01
CA ILE A 73 7.21 -9.78 11.45
C ILE A 73 6.40 -9.50 12.72
N SER A 74 5.71 -10.49 13.26
CA SER A 74 4.77 -10.31 14.38
C SER A 74 5.45 -9.87 15.66
N GLN A 75 6.69 -10.35 15.90
CA GLN A 75 7.39 -10.17 17.19
C GLN A 75 8.79 -9.55 17.06
N ILE A 76 9.14 -8.99 15.90
CA ILE A 76 10.43 -8.31 15.75
C ILE A 76 10.40 -6.92 16.38
N SER A 77 11.58 -6.44 16.78
CA SER A 77 11.70 -5.12 17.40
C SER A 77 11.28 -4.00 16.43
N GLN A 78 10.79 -2.86 16.96
CA GLN A 78 10.40 -1.71 16.15
C GLN A 78 11.52 -1.22 15.23
N THR A 79 12.78 -1.30 15.68
CA THR A 79 13.94 -0.91 14.88
C THR A 79 14.16 -1.87 13.70
N GLU A 80 13.99 -3.16 13.91
CA GLU A 80 14.09 -4.17 12.84
C GLU A 80 12.92 -4.07 11.88
N LEU A 81 11.70 -3.83 12.41
CA LEU A 81 10.49 -3.63 11.61
C LEU A 81 10.63 -2.41 10.69
N ALA A 82 11.17 -1.29 11.20
CA ALA A 82 11.42 -0.10 10.39
C ALA A 82 12.44 -0.36 9.27
N ARG A 83 13.52 -1.12 9.55
CA ARG A 83 14.53 -1.50 8.55
C ARG A 83 13.96 -2.46 7.50
N TRP A 84 13.14 -3.42 7.92
CA TRP A 84 12.47 -4.34 7.02
C TRP A 84 11.48 -3.60 6.12
N ARG A 85 10.62 -2.78 6.70
CA ARG A 85 9.62 -1.97 5.99
C ARG A 85 10.26 -1.12 4.90
N SER A 86 11.35 -0.41 5.21
CA SER A 86 12.03 0.47 4.25
C SER A 86 12.54 -0.22 2.98
N LYS A 87 12.66 -1.55 3.00
CA LYS A 87 13.13 -2.36 1.86
C LYS A 87 12.01 -3.11 1.16
N THR A 88 10.95 -3.46 1.90
CA THR A 88 9.95 -4.44 1.45
C THR A 88 8.64 -3.79 1.05
N ILE A 89 8.31 -2.64 1.67
CA ILE A 89 7.00 -2.00 1.54
C ILE A 89 7.13 -0.61 0.90
N GLY A 90 6.33 -0.36 -0.14
CA GLY A 90 6.04 0.97 -0.63
C GLY A 90 4.65 1.40 -0.15
N PHE A 91 4.54 2.56 0.51
CA PHE A 91 3.27 3.05 1.04
C PHE A 91 2.72 4.21 0.22
N ILE A 92 1.46 4.10 -0.20
CA ILE A 92 0.69 5.10 -0.95
C ILE A 92 -0.45 5.57 -0.05
N PHE A 93 -0.46 6.85 0.31
CA PHE A 93 -1.46 7.45 1.20
C PHE A 93 -2.56 8.18 0.42
N GLN A 94 -3.72 8.32 1.00
CA GLN A 94 -4.82 9.12 0.47
C GLN A 94 -4.41 10.59 0.30
N LEU A 95 -3.85 11.22 1.32
CA LEU A 95 -3.44 12.63 1.35
C LEU A 95 -2.02 12.88 0.80
N TYR A 96 -1.50 12.03 -0.06
CA TYR A 96 -0.18 12.10 -0.72
C TYR A 96 1.02 12.19 0.25
N ASN A 97 0.91 12.91 1.34
CA ASN A 97 1.95 13.14 2.37
C ASN A 97 3.28 13.59 1.77
N LEU A 98 3.23 14.49 0.79
CA LEU A 98 4.41 15.15 0.25
C LEU A 98 4.89 16.27 1.19
N LEU A 99 6.20 16.42 1.30
CA LEU A 99 6.79 17.54 2.02
C LEU A 99 6.72 18.78 1.12
N PRO A 100 5.96 19.84 1.51
CA PRO A 100 5.65 20.98 0.64
C PRO A 100 6.88 21.86 0.33
N VAL A 101 7.94 21.72 1.11
CA VAL A 101 9.22 22.45 0.96
C VAL A 101 10.22 21.74 0.05
N LEU A 102 9.90 20.52 -0.38
CA LEU A 102 10.72 19.72 -1.28
C LEU A 102 10.07 19.63 -2.67
N THR A 103 10.90 19.59 -3.71
CA THR A 103 10.47 19.31 -5.08
C THR A 103 9.93 17.89 -5.22
N ALA A 104 9.31 17.57 -6.38
CA ALA A 104 8.90 16.21 -6.71
C ALA A 104 10.09 15.24 -6.66
N PHE A 105 11.24 15.64 -7.25
CA PHE A 105 12.48 14.87 -7.20
C PHE A 105 12.92 14.57 -5.76
N GLU A 106 13.00 15.61 -4.92
CA GLU A 106 13.45 15.48 -3.53
C GLU A 106 12.49 14.64 -2.68
N ASN A 107 11.16 14.78 -2.88
CA ASN A 107 10.17 13.92 -2.23
C ASN A 107 10.36 12.44 -2.58
N VAL A 108 10.64 12.14 -3.85
CA VAL A 108 10.88 10.75 -4.31
C VAL A 108 12.24 10.25 -3.81
N GLU A 109 13.26 11.10 -3.65
CA GLU A 109 14.59 10.71 -3.15
C GLU A 109 14.58 10.32 -1.66
N LEU A 110 13.62 10.81 -0.85
CA LEU A 110 13.62 10.64 0.61
C LEU A 110 13.90 9.20 1.10
N PRO A 111 13.23 8.14 0.59
CA PRO A 111 13.51 6.77 1.05
C PRO A 111 14.94 6.33 0.77
N LEU A 112 15.56 6.84 -0.29
CA LEU A 112 16.91 6.45 -0.71
C LEU A 112 18.01 7.11 0.13
N LEU A 113 17.70 8.19 0.87
CA LEU A 113 18.68 8.86 1.75
C LEU A 113 19.14 7.95 2.91
N LEU A 114 18.34 6.93 3.25
CA LEU A 114 18.66 5.93 4.27
C LEU A 114 19.46 4.73 3.73
N THR A 115 19.76 4.72 2.42
CA THR A 115 20.52 3.65 1.76
C THR A 115 21.99 3.98 1.64
N LYS A 116 22.79 3.00 1.19
CA LYS A 116 24.23 3.22 0.90
C LYS A 116 24.48 3.70 -0.54
N LEU A 117 23.44 4.04 -1.30
CA LEU A 117 23.56 4.50 -2.68
C LEU A 117 24.28 5.84 -2.76
N SER A 118 25.18 5.99 -3.72
CA SER A 118 25.80 7.26 -4.06
C SER A 118 24.76 8.26 -4.59
N LYS A 119 25.06 9.55 -4.57
CA LYS A 119 24.19 10.60 -5.13
C LYS A 119 23.81 10.34 -6.59
N LYS A 120 24.75 9.81 -7.40
CA LYS A 120 24.53 9.48 -8.81
C LYS A 120 23.53 8.31 -8.98
N GLU A 121 23.66 7.28 -8.13
CA GLU A 121 22.74 6.14 -8.15
C GLU A 121 21.34 6.54 -7.68
N ARG A 122 21.23 7.28 -6.57
CA ARG A 122 19.93 7.79 -6.11
C ARG A 122 19.23 8.61 -7.20
N ARG A 123 19.96 9.54 -7.85
CA ARG A 123 19.41 10.32 -8.95
C ARG A 123 18.83 9.43 -10.06
N ARG A 124 19.54 8.38 -10.47
CA ARG A 124 19.06 7.44 -11.48
C ARG A 124 17.78 6.73 -11.05
N HIS A 125 17.71 6.27 -9.80
CA HIS A 125 16.51 5.63 -9.26
C HIS A 125 15.31 6.59 -9.27
N VAL A 126 15.50 7.84 -8.84
CA VAL A 126 14.45 8.86 -8.82
C VAL A 126 13.96 9.19 -10.23
N GLU A 127 14.87 9.41 -11.18
CA GLU A 127 14.55 9.67 -12.59
C GLU A 127 13.75 8.50 -13.20
N THR A 128 14.14 7.26 -12.90
CA THR A 128 13.40 6.07 -13.32
C THR A 128 11.99 6.03 -12.72
N ALA A 129 11.85 6.25 -11.40
CA ALA A 129 10.56 6.24 -10.74
C ALA A 129 9.62 7.34 -11.27
N LEU A 130 10.14 8.56 -11.49
CA LEU A 130 9.39 9.67 -12.07
C LEU A 130 8.99 9.40 -13.53
N SER A 131 9.85 8.70 -14.30
CA SER A 131 9.52 8.27 -15.66
C SER A 131 8.37 7.25 -15.69
N ILE A 132 8.37 6.26 -14.76
CA ILE A 132 7.29 5.26 -14.65
C ILE A 132 5.93 5.93 -14.43
N VAL A 133 5.89 6.99 -13.63
CA VAL A 133 4.65 7.74 -13.34
C VAL A 133 4.40 8.91 -14.30
N SER A 134 5.21 9.06 -15.36
CA SER A 134 5.09 10.09 -16.42
C SER A 134 5.20 11.54 -15.88
N LEU A 135 6.17 11.80 -15.00
CA LEU A 135 6.43 13.11 -14.39
C LEU A 135 7.88 13.58 -14.54
N THR A 136 8.61 13.11 -15.55
CA THR A 136 10.00 13.51 -15.79
C THR A 136 10.16 15.02 -16.02
N ASP A 137 9.16 15.65 -16.64
CA ASP A 137 9.14 17.10 -16.92
C ASP A 137 8.69 17.93 -15.71
N ARG A 138 8.32 17.30 -14.61
CA ARG A 138 7.83 17.93 -13.37
C ARG A 138 8.74 17.73 -12.16
N MET A 139 9.91 17.14 -12.34
CA MET A 139 10.78 16.76 -11.21
C MET A 139 11.22 17.94 -10.34
N ASP A 140 11.34 19.14 -10.91
CA ASP A 140 11.75 20.35 -10.19
C ASP A 140 10.56 21.17 -9.62
N HIS A 141 9.32 20.67 -9.79
CA HIS A 141 8.12 21.34 -9.28
C HIS A 141 7.90 21.01 -7.80
N TYR A 142 7.46 22.01 -7.05
CA TYR A 142 6.98 21.83 -5.68
C TYR A 142 5.53 21.32 -5.67
N PRO A 143 5.04 20.65 -4.61
CA PRO A 143 3.66 20.15 -4.53
C PRO A 143 2.61 21.19 -4.91
N ARG A 144 2.71 22.43 -4.41
CA ARG A 144 1.79 23.54 -4.74
C ARG A 144 1.69 23.89 -6.24
N GLN A 145 2.60 23.41 -7.06
CA GLN A 145 2.65 23.64 -8.52
C GLN A 145 2.10 22.43 -9.30
N LEU A 146 1.69 21.37 -8.61
CA LEU A 146 1.18 20.13 -9.18
C LEU A 146 -0.34 20.06 -8.99
N SER A 147 -1.04 19.35 -9.88
CA SER A 147 -2.41 18.94 -9.64
C SER A 147 -2.48 17.79 -8.64
N GLY A 148 -3.64 17.54 -8.00
CA GLY A 148 -3.82 16.44 -7.07
C GLY A 148 -3.42 15.08 -7.67
N GLY A 149 -3.80 14.82 -8.93
CA GLY A 149 -3.37 13.59 -9.63
C GLY A 149 -1.85 13.55 -9.88
N GLN A 150 -1.19 14.69 -10.10
CA GLN A 150 0.28 14.74 -10.20
C GLN A 150 0.95 14.54 -8.84
N GLU A 151 0.41 15.13 -7.77
CA GLU A 151 0.91 14.90 -6.41
C GLU A 151 0.80 13.43 -6.02
N GLN A 152 -0.32 12.76 -6.33
CA GLN A 152 -0.48 11.32 -6.10
C GLN A 152 0.51 10.49 -6.91
N ARG A 153 0.78 10.86 -8.16
CA ARG A 153 1.83 10.20 -8.97
C ARG A 153 3.21 10.37 -8.35
N VAL A 154 3.55 11.54 -7.79
CA VAL A 154 4.81 11.75 -7.03
C VAL A 154 4.85 10.84 -5.79
N ALA A 155 3.73 10.72 -5.05
CA ALA A 155 3.64 9.83 -3.90
C ALA A 155 3.82 8.34 -4.30
N ILE A 156 3.26 7.94 -5.44
CA ILE A 156 3.48 6.59 -6.01
C ILE A 156 4.96 6.41 -6.43
N ALA A 157 5.57 7.39 -7.10
CA ALA A 157 7.00 7.34 -7.46
C ALA A 157 7.87 7.17 -6.21
N ARG A 158 7.58 7.91 -5.13
CA ARG A 158 8.24 7.75 -3.83
C ARG A 158 8.06 6.34 -3.26
N ALA A 159 6.86 5.76 -3.39
CA ALA A 159 6.58 4.42 -2.89
C ALA A 159 7.37 3.34 -3.65
N ILE A 160 7.62 3.51 -4.96
CA ILE A 160 8.30 2.51 -5.80
C ILE A 160 9.82 2.72 -5.95
N VAL A 161 10.36 3.86 -5.50
CA VAL A 161 11.76 4.25 -5.78
C VAL A 161 12.81 3.30 -5.20
N SER A 162 12.49 2.61 -4.10
CA SER A 162 13.33 1.58 -3.48
C SER A 162 13.11 0.17 -4.06
N ASP A 163 12.28 0.05 -5.09
CA ASP A 163 11.89 -1.21 -5.74
C ASP A 163 11.29 -2.25 -4.76
N PRO A 164 10.30 -1.88 -3.92
CA PRO A 164 9.71 -2.80 -2.97
C PRO A 164 8.93 -3.92 -3.67
N ALA A 165 8.82 -5.09 -3.02
CA ALA A 165 8.01 -6.20 -3.52
C ALA A 165 6.51 -5.95 -3.34
N ILE A 166 6.14 -5.21 -2.30
CA ILE A 166 4.74 -4.98 -1.89
C ILE A 166 4.44 -3.48 -1.90
N LEU A 167 3.31 -3.12 -2.49
CA LEU A 167 2.70 -1.80 -2.38
C LEU A 167 1.45 -1.89 -1.53
N VAL A 168 1.36 -1.08 -0.50
CA VAL A 168 0.15 -0.89 0.30
C VAL A 168 -0.43 0.48 -0.01
N ALA A 169 -1.72 0.54 -0.33
CA ALA A 169 -2.39 1.76 -0.75
C ALA A 169 -3.65 1.99 0.11
N ASP A 170 -3.67 3.08 0.86
CA ASP A 170 -4.82 3.48 1.67
C ASP A 170 -5.59 4.56 0.94
N GLU A 171 -6.77 4.20 0.40
CA GLU A 171 -7.68 5.08 -0.36
C GLU A 171 -6.95 5.90 -1.45
N PRO A 172 -6.16 5.30 -2.36
CA PRO A 172 -5.22 6.02 -3.23
C PRO A 172 -5.88 6.99 -4.22
N THR A 173 -7.21 6.94 -4.35
CA THR A 173 -8.01 7.77 -5.27
C THR A 173 -9.05 8.63 -4.54
N GLY A 174 -9.10 8.60 -3.20
CA GLY A 174 -10.18 9.19 -2.41
C GLY A 174 -10.33 10.72 -2.55
N ASP A 175 -9.23 11.43 -2.81
CA ASP A 175 -9.21 12.90 -2.93
C ASP A 175 -9.06 13.37 -4.40
N LEU A 176 -9.30 12.49 -5.38
CA LEU A 176 -9.10 12.80 -6.79
C LEU A 176 -10.43 12.95 -7.54
N ASP A 177 -10.41 13.79 -8.57
CA ASP A 177 -11.48 13.80 -9.57
C ASP A 177 -11.53 12.45 -10.34
N ALA A 178 -12.67 12.16 -10.98
CA ALA A 178 -12.91 10.86 -11.62
C ALA A 178 -11.87 10.50 -12.70
N ARG A 179 -11.34 11.48 -13.44
CA ARG A 179 -10.33 11.25 -14.47
C ARG A 179 -8.98 10.94 -13.85
N SER A 180 -8.56 11.74 -12.88
CA SER A 180 -7.30 11.51 -12.15
C SER A 180 -7.33 10.19 -11.39
N ALA A 181 -8.48 9.84 -10.79
CA ALA A 181 -8.67 8.56 -10.12
C ALA A 181 -8.48 7.37 -11.09
N GLU A 182 -9.10 7.42 -12.26
CA GLU A 182 -8.93 6.39 -13.29
C GLU A 182 -7.47 6.25 -13.73
N ASP A 183 -6.78 7.37 -13.97
CA ASP A 183 -5.36 7.37 -14.33
C ASP A 183 -4.47 6.72 -13.25
N ILE A 184 -4.78 6.93 -11.96
CA ILE A 184 -4.05 6.29 -10.85
C ILE A 184 -4.34 4.79 -10.79
N LEU A 185 -5.59 4.36 -10.99
CA LEU A 185 -5.94 2.95 -11.01
C LEU A 185 -5.26 2.19 -12.17
N VAL A 186 -5.20 2.81 -13.35
CA VAL A 186 -4.45 2.27 -14.50
C VAL A 186 -2.96 2.15 -14.16
N LEU A 187 -2.37 3.15 -13.49
CA LEU A 187 -0.98 3.12 -13.06
C LEU A 187 -0.73 1.97 -12.04
N LEU A 188 -1.59 1.80 -11.04
CA LEU A 188 -1.47 0.70 -10.07
C LEU A 188 -1.57 -0.66 -10.75
N LYS A 189 -2.53 -0.84 -11.66
CA LYS A 189 -2.65 -2.07 -12.46
C LYS A 189 -1.40 -2.35 -13.27
N ARG A 190 -0.84 -1.34 -13.91
CA ARG A 190 0.43 -1.44 -14.65
C ARG A 190 1.60 -1.83 -13.74
N LEU A 191 1.70 -1.26 -12.53
CA LEU A 191 2.73 -1.63 -11.55
C LEU A 191 2.61 -3.10 -11.13
N ASN A 192 1.40 -3.61 -11.03
CA ASN A 192 1.16 -5.02 -10.75
C ASN A 192 1.53 -5.92 -11.96
N GLU A 193 0.95 -5.67 -13.14
CA GLU A 193 1.06 -6.56 -14.30
C GLU A 193 2.44 -6.52 -14.98
N GLU A 194 3.00 -5.31 -15.19
CA GLU A 194 4.27 -5.13 -15.93
C GLU A 194 5.49 -5.19 -15.00
N PHE A 195 5.37 -4.64 -13.78
CA PHE A 195 6.49 -4.58 -12.83
C PHE A 195 6.41 -5.65 -11.74
N GLY A 196 5.39 -6.52 -11.77
CA GLY A 196 5.26 -7.67 -10.88
C GLY A 196 5.07 -7.31 -9.40
N LYS A 197 4.53 -6.12 -9.09
CA LYS A 197 4.30 -5.70 -7.71
C LYS A 197 3.07 -6.38 -7.12
N THR A 198 3.18 -6.87 -5.89
CA THR A 198 2.01 -7.29 -5.12
C THR A 198 1.38 -6.06 -4.50
N ILE A 199 0.06 -5.91 -4.64
CA ILE A 199 -0.65 -4.70 -4.20
C ILE A 199 -1.76 -5.08 -3.23
N VAL A 200 -1.78 -4.42 -2.05
CA VAL A 200 -2.91 -4.46 -1.11
C VAL A 200 -3.49 -3.05 -1.04
N MET A 201 -4.70 -2.88 -1.56
CA MET A 201 -5.37 -1.58 -1.63
C MET A 201 -6.60 -1.58 -0.72
N VAL A 202 -6.70 -0.58 0.15
CA VAL A 202 -7.93 -0.26 0.88
C VAL A 202 -8.73 0.73 0.04
N THR A 203 -10.00 0.47 -0.15
CA THR A 203 -10.92 1.40 -0.82
C THR A 203 -12.36 1.15 -0.38
N HIS A 204 -13.18 2.18 -0.48
CA HIS A 204 -14.63 2.09 -0.38
C HIS A 204 -15.32 2.29 -1.76
N ASP A 205 -14.56 2.60 -2.82
CA ASP A 205 -15.08 2.73 -4.19
C ASP A 205 -15.09 1.36 -4.90
N PRO A 206 -16.27 0.81 -5.26
CA PRO A 206 -16.38 -0.45 -5.98
C PRO A 206 -15.67 -0.44 -7.35
N ARG A 207 -15.56 0.73 -8.00
CA ARG A 207 -14.83 0.87 -9.28
C ARG A 207 -13.34 0.70 -9.09
N ALA A 208 -12.79 1.24 -8.00
CA ALA A 208 -11.39 1.03 -7.64
C ALA A 208 -11.14 -0.45 -7.30
N ALA A 209 -12.00 -1.04 -6.48
CA ALA A 209 -11.90 -2.46 -6.10
C ALA A 209 -11.99 -3.41 -7.31
N SER A 210 -12.79 -3.10 -8.32
CA SER A 210 -12.92 -3.92 -9.53
C SER A 210 -11.64 -4.02 -10.38
N ARG A 211 -10.62 -3.20 -10.10
CA ARG A 211 -9.30 -3.28 -10.74
C ARG A 211 -8.40 -4.35 -10.13
N ALA A 212 -8.71 -4.80 -8.92
CA ALA A 212 -7.98 -5.88 -8.25
C ALA A 212 -8.35 -7.25 -8.84
N HIS A 213 -7.49 -8.25 -8.62
CA HIS A 213 -7.77 -9.64 -8.97
C HIS A 213 -8.78 -10.26 -8.00
N ARG A 214 -8.69 -9.87 -6.73
CA ARG A 214 -9.56 -10.36 -5.66
C ARG A 214 -10.00 -9.21 -4.76
N MET A 215 -11.26 -9.26 -4.35
CA MET A 215 -11.84 -8.36 -3.36
C MET A 215 -12.12 -9.14 -2.08
N VAL A 216 -11.71 -8.57 -0.96
CA VAL A 216 -11.92 -9.11 0.38
C VAL A 216 -12.68 -8.08 1.21
N HIS A 217 -13.76 -8.49 1.82
CA HIS A 217 -14.62 -7.61 2.61
C HIS A 217 -14.27 -7.71 4.09
N LEU A 218 -14.04 -6.56 4.74
CA LEU A 218 -13.83 -6.47 6.17
C LEU A 218 -15.05 -5.80 6.82
N ASP A 219 -15.76 -6.54 7.65
CA ASP A 219 -16.88 -6.02 8.44
C ASP A 219 -16.67 -6.32 9.92
N LYS A 220 -16.77 -5.30 10.78
CA LYS A 220 -16.61 -5.41 12.24
C LYS A 220 -15.41 -6.23 12.69
N GLY A 221 -14.28 -6.05 11.99
CA GLY A 221 -13.04 -6.74 12.32
C GLY A 221 -12.92 -8.19 11.85
N VAL A 222 -13.83 -8.67 11.00
CA VAL A 222 -13.81 -10.03 10.44
C VAL A 222 -13.70 -9.95 8.91
N LEU A 223 -12.89 -10.83 8.31
CA LEU A 223 -12.71 -10.92 6.86
C LEU A 223 -13.66 -11.92 6.21
N HIS A 224 -14.23 -11.51 5.07
CA HIS A 224 -14.97 -12.35 4.16
C HIS A 224 -14.33 -12.28 2.77
N ALA A 225 -13.96 -13.41 2.17
CA ALA A 225 -13.37 -13.44 0.84
C ALA A 225 -14.45 -13.41 -0.23
N GLU A 226 -14.28 -12.57 -1.26
CA GLU A 226 -15.10 -12.53 -2.47
C GLU A 226 -14.19 -12.65 -3.70
N GLU A 227 -14.60 -13.46 -4.69
CA GLU A 227 -13.87 -13.58 -5.95
C GLU A 227 -14.42 -12.59 -6.99
N LEU A 228 -13.53 -11.90 -7.71
CA LEU A 228 -13.91 -11.14 -8.90
C LEU A 228 -14.10 -12.10 -10.07
N THR A 229 -15.24 -12.02 -10.75
CA THR A 229 -15.47 -12.76 -12.00
C THR A 229 -14.81 -12.04 -13.17
N GLU A 230 -14.47 -12.76 -14.26
CA GLU A 230 -13.87 -12.18 -15.49
C GLU A 230 -14.70 -11.03 -16.10
N SER A 231 -15.99 -10.93 -15.77
CA SER A 231 -16.88 -9.82 -16.20
C SER A 231 -16.90 -8.62 -15.26
N GLY A 232 -16.10 -8.62 -14.17
CA GLY A 232 -16.13 -7.57 -13.16
C GLY A 232 -17.36 -7.60 -12.24
N ALA A 233 -18.19 -8.64 -12.33
CA ALA A 233 -19.32 -8.83 -11.42
C ALA A 233 -18.86 -9.62 -10.18
N VAL A 234 -19.15 -9.08 -9.00
CA VAL A 234 -18.90 -9.76 -7.73
C VAL A 234 -19.94 -10.87 -7.55
N LYS A 235 -19.51 -12.11 -7.38
CA LYS A 235 -20.40 -13.17 -6.91
C LYS A 235 -20.33 -13.17 -5.38
N SER A 236 -21.42 -12.74 -4.73
CA SER A 236 -21.61 -13.00 -3.30
C SER A 236 -21.74 -14.51 -3.07
N VAL A 237 -20.90 -15.03 -2.19
CA VAL A 237 -20.99 -16.40 -1.68
C VAL A 237 -22.02 -16.45 -0.56
#